data_279151aee396039060cd287725416c7b
#
_entry.id   279151aee396039060cd287725416c7b
#
_cell.length_a   1.000
_cell.length_b   1.000
_cell.length_c   1.000
_cell.angle_alpha   90.00
_cell.angle_beta   90.00
_cell.angle_gamma   90.00
#
_symmetry.space_group_name_H-M   'P 1'
#
loop_
_entity.id
_entity.type
_entity.pdbx_description
1 polymer ?
#
loop_
_entity_poly.entity_id
_entity_poly.type
_entity_poly.pdbx_seq_one_letter_code
_entity_poly.pdbx_strand_id
1 'polypeptide(L)'
;RRQRQMCIRDRTELLGGTVRFHGDYPAWTYARESALRDRCVAMYEAQYGAKPQIVAIHAGLECGILSGKIDGLDCISFGPNLLHVHTPNERADIASVARVWEYLKAILAYKE
;
A
#
# COMPACT_ATOMS: atom_id res chain seq x y z
N ARG A 1 4.52 7.36 -15.15
CA ARG A 1 4.65 8.58 -14.34
C ARG A 1 5.59 9.59 -15.00
N ARG A 2 6.83 9.24 -15.35
CA ARG A 2 7.79 10.15 -16.03
C ARG A 2 7.22 10.79 -17.30
N GLN A 3 6.65 10.01 -18.21
CA GLN A 3 6.06 10.54 -19.45
C GLN A 3 4.95 11.56 -19.19
N ARG A 4 4.07 11.28 -18.21
CA ARG A 4 2.99 12.21 -17.87
C ARG A 4 3.51 13.53 -17.29
N GLN A 5 4.55 13.49 -16.46
CA GLN A 5 5.20 14.68 -15.91
C GLN A 5 5.90 15.50 -17.01
N MET A 6 6.56 14.84 -17.98
CA MET A 6 7.16 15.50 -19.15
C MET A 6 6.08 16.20 -19.98
N CYS A 7 4.98 15.53 -20.32
CA CYS A 7 3.88 16.15 -21.08
C CYS A 7 3.24 17.36 -20.37
N ILE A 8 3.12 17.32 -19.04
CA ILE A 8 2.60 18.46 -18.27
C ILE A 8 3.59 19.63 -18.36
N ARG A 9 4.87 19.38 -18.15
CA ARG A 9 5.92 20.40 -18.23
C ARG A 9 5.92 21.05 -19.62
N ASP A 10 6.06 20.25 -20.67
CA ASP A 10 6.17 20.74 -22.05
C ASP A 10 4.98 21.61 -22.45
N ARG A 11 3.77 21.18 -22.12
CA ARG A 11 2.55 21.96 -22.41
C ARG A 11 2.48 23.27 -21.62
N THR A 12 2.88 23.23 -20.35
CA THR A 12 2.86 24.43 -19.50
C THR A 12 3.91 25.45 -19.98
N GLU A 13 5.12 25.00 -20.31
CA GLU A 13 6.20 25.85 -20.79
C GLU A 13 5.86 26.43 -22.18
N LEU A 14 5.22 25.66 -23.07
CA LEU A 14 4.74 26.14 -24.37
C LEU A 14 3.74 27.31 -24.23
N LEU A 15 2.96 27.32 -23.15
CA LEU A 15 2.01 28.39 -22.84
C LEU A 15 2.61 29.52 -21.97
N GLY A 16 3.94 29.56 -21.80
CA GLY A 16 4.64 30.57 -21.03
C GLY A 16 4.56 30.40 -19.51
N GLY A 17 4.07 29.26 -19.02
CA GLY A 17 4.00 28.92 -17.60
C GLY A 17 5.25 28.24 -17.09
N THR A 18 5.33 28.10 -15.76
CA THR A 18 6.40 27.35 -15.09
C THR A 18 5.80 26.19 -14.28
N VAL A 19 6.49 25.04 -14.26
CA VAL A 19 6.09 23.86 -13.50
C VAL A 19 7.15 23.54 -12.46
N ARG A 20 6.71 23.39 -11.21
CA ARG A 20 7.54 22.86 -10.14
C ARG A 20 6.92 21.57 -9.60
N PHE A 21 7.72 20.51 -9.53
CA PHE A 21 7.34 19.26 -8.91
C PHE A 21 7.98 19.22 -7.51
N HIS A 22 7.19 18.91 -6.51
CA HIS A 22 7.64 18.73 -5.13
C HIS A 22 6.84 17.60 -4.47
N GLY A 23 7.31 17.10 -3.34
CA GLY A 23 6.66 16.01 -2.63
C GLY A 23 6.73 14.70 -3.43
N ASP A 24 7.90 14.38 -3.99
CA ASP A 24 8.07 13.15 -4.76
C ASP A 24 7.86 11.93 -3.86
N TYR A 25 6.90 11.09 -4.23
CA TYR A 25 6.52 9.91 -3.49
C TYR A 25 6.91 8.67 -4.31
N PRO A 26 7.83 7.82 -3.81
CA PRO A 26 8.28 6.66 -4.56
C PRO A 26 7.13 5.67 -4.79
N ALA A 27 7.12 5.05 -5.95
CA ALA A 27 6.20 3.97 -6.22
C ALA A 27 6.62 2.72 -5.44
N TRP A 28 5.66 2.06 -4.81
CA TRP A 28 5.86 0.74 -4.25
C TRP A 28 5.63 -0.30 -5.35
N THR A 29 6.73 -0.88 -5.82
CA THR A 29 6.68 -1.87 -6.89
C THR A 29 6.21 -3.22 -6.33
N TYR A 30 5.28 -3.87 -7.03
CA TYR A 30 4.84 -5.20 -6.66
C TYR A 30 5.99 -6.20 -6.72
N ALA A 31 6.31 -6.83 -5.59
CA ALA A 31 7.27 -7.92 -5.51
C ALA A 31 6.61 -9.22 -6.01
N ARG A 32 7.15 -9.83 -7.06
CA ARG A 32 6.63 -11.10 -7.58
C ARG A 32 6.81 -12.22 -6.56
N GLU A 33 7.94 -12.22 -5.87
CA GLU A 33 8.29 -13.14 -4.79
C GLU A 33 8.33 -12.36 -3.48
N SER A 34 7.64 -12.83 -2.46
CA SER A 34 7.58 -12.22 -1.13
C SER A 34 7.23 -13.30 -0.11
N ALA A 35 8.23 -13.71 0.64
CA ALA A 35 8.05 -14.72 1.69
C ALA A 35 7.10 -14.23 2.78
N LEU A 36 7.18 -12.94 3.13
CA LEU A 36 6.28 -12.32 4.10
C LEU A 36 4.82 -12.37 3.62
N ARG A 37 4.55 -11.98 2.37
CA ARG A 37 3.20 -12.04 1.80
C ARG A 37 2.64 -13.45 1.80
N ASP A 38 3.43 -14.41 1.33
CA ASP A 38 2.98 -15.80 1.18
C ASP A 38 2.68 -16.40 2.56
N ARG A 39 3.50 -16.11 3.58
CA ARG A 39 3.25 -16.45 4.97
C ARG A 39 1.97 -15.82 5.50
N CYS A 40 1.79 -14.52 5.29
CA CYS A 40 0.58 -13.81 5.73
C CYS A 40 -0.69 -14.35 5.07
N VAL A 41 -0.64 -14.68 3.78
CA VAL A 41 -1.76 -15.32 3.07
C VAL A 41 -2.12 -16.66 3.70
N ALA A 42 -1.13 -17.53 3.96
CA ALA A 42 -1.36 -18.83 4.58
C ALA A 42 -1.97 -18.70 5.99
N MET A 43 -1.49 -17.76 6.79
CA MET A 43 -2.02 -17.49 8.13
C MET A 43 -3.44 -16.94 8.09
N TYR A 44 -3.74 -16.06 7.15
CA TYR A 44 -5.08 -15.53 6.95
C TYR A 44 -6.05 -16.65 6.57
N GLU A 45 -5.67 -17.49 5.61
CA GLU A 45 -6.47 -18.63 5.18
C GLU A 45 -6.73 -19.63 6.33
N ALA A 46 -5.72 -19.92 7.13
CA ALA A 46 -5.85 -20.78 8.31
C ALA A 46 -6.80 -20.19 9.38
N GLN A 47 -6.76 -18.87 9.57
CA GLN A 47 -7.56 -18.19 10.61
C GLN A 47 -9.00 -17.93 10.19
N TYR A 48 -9.25 -17.64 8.92
CA TYR A 48 -10.56 -17.19 8.43
C TYR A 48 -11.20 -18.12 7.39
N GLY A 49 -10.54 -19.19 6.97
CA GLY A 49 -11.06 -20.15 6.01
C GLY A 49 -11.19 -19.64 4.57
N ALA A 50 -10.62 -18.48 4.27
CA ALA A 50 -10.67 -17.85 2.94
C ALA A 50 -9.36 -17.15 2.63
N LYS A 51 -8.97 -17.11 1.36
CA LYS A 51 -7.78 -16.38 0.92
C LYS A 51 -8.04 -14.87 0.91
N PRO A 52 -7.10 -14.05 1.39
CA PRO A 52 -7.20 -12.60 1.24
C PRO A 52 -7.01 -12.21 -0.22
N GLN A 53 -7.62 -11.11 -0.63
CA GLN A 53 -7.36 -10.52 -1.93
C GLN A 53 -6.05 -9.74 -1.89
N ILE A 54 -5.16 -10.04 -2.84
CA ILE A 54 -3.93 -9.30 -3.06
C ILE A 54 -4.20 -8.31 -4.19
N VAL A 55 -4.14 -7.02 -3.88
CA VAL A 55 -4.49 -5.97 -4.83
C VAL A 55 -3.36 -4.96 -4.96
N ALA A 56 -3.22 -4.37 -6.13
CA ALA A 56 -2.42 -3.17 -6.35
C ALA A 56 -3.36 -1.97 -6.39
N ILE A 57 -3.04 -0.93 -5.63
CA ILE A 57 -3.85 0.29 -5.57
C ILE A 57 -3.03 1.51 -6.02
N HIS A 58 -3.72 2.50 -6.59
CA HIS A 58 -3.15 3.79 -6.92
C HIS A 58 -3.16 4.72 -5.69
N ALA A 59 -2.36 4.36 -4.68
CA ALA A 59 -2.18 5.16 -3.49
C ALA A 59 -0.70 5.25 -3.12
N GLY A 60 -0.30 6.36 -2.50
CA GLY A 60 0.99 6.45 -1.82
C GLY A 60 0.89 5.73 -0.48
N LEU A 61 1.76 4.76 -0.26
CA LEU A 61 1.84 4.02 0.99
C LEU A 61 3.25 4.15 1.58
N GLU A 62 3.35 4.13 2.89
CA GLU A 62 4.62 4.19 3.63
C GLU A 62 5.58 3.08 3.21
N CYS A 63 5.05 1.93 2.82
CA CYS A 63 5.84 0.82 2.26
C CYS A 63 6.68 1.24 1.05
N GLY A 64 6.20 2.15 0.21
CA GLY A 64 6.97 2.69 -0.91
C GLY A 64 8.17 3.51 -0.45
N ILE A 65 8.02 4.30 0.62
CA ILE A 65 9.11 5.09 1.20
C ILE A 65 10.13 4.16 1.87
N LEU A 66 9.66 3.21 2.66
CA LEU A 66 10.51 2.27 3.38
C LEU A 66 11.31 1.38 2.43
N SER A 67 10.66 0.79 1.42
CA SER A 67 11.32 -0.03 0.40
C SER A 67 12.32 0.76 -0.45
N GLY A 68 12.11 2.06 -0.62
CA GLY A 68 13.06 2.92 -1.33
C GLY A 68 14.28 3.31 -0.50
N LYS A 69 14.27 3.07 0.82
CA LYS A 69 15.37 3.41 1.74
C LYS A 69 16.10 2.18 2.29
N ILE A 70 15.44 1.04 2.31
CA ILE A 70 15.97 -0.20 2.88
C ILE A 70 16.01 -1.23 1.76
N ASP A 71 17.20 -1.55 1.30
CA ASP A 71 17.41 -2.52 0.23
C ASP A 71 16.95 -3.92 0.69
N GLY A 72 16.21 -4.60 -0.18
CA GLY A 72 15.72 -5.95 0.08
C GLY A 72 14.57 -6.03 1.10
N LEU A 73 13.99 -4.90 1.53
CA LEU A 73 12.87 -4.91 2.44
C LEU A 73 11.65 -5.58 1.80
N ASP A 74 11.22 -6.70 2.36
CA ASP A 74 9.93 -7.31 2.06
C ASP A 74 8.86 -6.71 2.96
N CYS A 75 7.82 -6.12 2.37
CA CYS A 75 6.77 -5.47 3.12
C CYS A 75 5.40 -5.69 2.49
N ILE A 76 4.40 -5.72 3.35
CA ILE A 76 2.98 -5.79 2.99
C ILE A 76 2.21 -4.68 3.68
N SER A 77 1.07 -4.32 3.13
CA SER A 77 0.13 -3.40 3.77
C SER A 77 -1.23 -4.08 3.89
N PHE A 78 -1.80 -4.05 5.06
CA PHE A 78 -3.15 -4.52 5.32
C PHE A 78 -3.78 -3.68 6.43
N GLY A 79 -5.10 -3.69 6.52
CA GLY A 79 -5.80 -2.90 7.52
C GLY A 79 -7.28 -3.24 7.61
N PRO A 80 -8.02 -2.57 8.51
CA PRO A 80 -9.46 -2.73 8.63
C PRO A 80 -10.20 -2.17 7.42
N ASN A 81 -11.48 -2.52 7.32
CA ASN A 81 -12.35 -1.98 6.29
C ASN A 81 -12.65 -0.50 6.57
N LEU A 82 -12.15 0.35 5.69
CA LEU A 82 -12.43 1.78 5.69
C LEU A 82 -13.38 2.09 4.52
N LEU A 83 -14.46 2.79 4.81
CA LEU A 83 -15.47 3.17 3.84
C LEU A 83 -15.42 4.67 3.60
N HIS A 84 -15.58 5.09 2.36
CA HIS A 84 -15.60 6.49 1.95
C HIS A 84 -14.34 7.27 2.39
N VAL A 85 -13.18 6.65 2.27
CA VAL A 85 -11.88 7.22 2.66
C VAL A 85 -11.66 8.57 2.00
N HIS A 86 -11.13 9.53 2.75
CA HIS A 86 -10.89 10.92 2.32
C HIS A 86 -12.16 11.73 2.00
N THR A 87 -13.29 11.37 2.58
CA THR A 87 -14.54 12.13 2.48
C THR A 87 -15.11 12.48 3.86
N PRO A 88 -16.06 13.45 3.95
CA PRO A 88 -16.73 13.73 5.22
C PRO A 88 -17.56 12.57 5.80
N ASN A 89 -17.80 11.54 5.00
CA ASN A 89 -18.54 10.32 5.39
C ASN A 89 -17.62 9.14 5.68
N GLU A 90 -16.34 9.37 5.91
CA GLU A 90 -15.37 8.32 6.23
C GLU A 90 -15.78 7.55 7.48
N ARG A 91 -15.73 6.22 7.39
CA ARG A 91 -16.13 5.31 8.47
C ARG A 91 -15.21 4.10 8.52
N ALA A 92 -14.96 3.60 9.74
CA ALA A 92 -14.28 2.34 9.98
C ALA A 92 -15.28 1.26 10.44
N ASP A 93 -15.16 0.06 9.89
CA ASP A 93 -15.87 -1.12 10.40
C ASP A 93 -15.17 -1.62 11.68
N ILE A 94 -15.77 -1.38 12.83
CA ILE A 94 -15.22 -1.73 14.15
C ILE A 94 -14.95 -3.24 14.25
N ALA A 95 -15.82 -4.08 13.72
CA ALA A 95 -15.62 -5.52 13.73
C ALA A 95 -14.40 -5.94 12.91
N SER A 96 -14.10 -5.23 11.81
CA SER A 96 -12.92 -5.48 11.02
C SER A 96 -11.63 -5.05 11.74
N VAL A 97 -11.67 -4.01 12.56
CA VAL A 97 -10.53 -3.62 13.41
C VAL A 97 -10.15 -4.75 14.36
N ALA A 98 -11.13 -5.35 15.03
CA ALA A 98 -10.89 -6.48 15.93
C ALA A 98 -10.29 -7.69 15.18
N ARG A 99 -10.82 -8.02 13.99
CA ARG A 99 -10.26 -9.10 13.15
C ARG A 99 -8.82 -8.84 12.76
N VAL A 100 -8.52 -7.63 12.29
CA VAL A 100 -7.15 -7.26 11.90
C VAL A 100 -6.20 -7.29 13.08
N TRP A 101 -6.65 -6.92 14.27
CA TRP A 101 -5.85 -7.01 15.49
C TRP A 101 -5.47 -8.46 15.83
N GLU A 102 -6.43 -9.39 15.79
CA GLU A 102 -6.16 -10.81 16.02
C GLU A 102 -5.20 -11.38 14.96
N TYR A 103 -5.38 -10.98 13.70
CA TYR A 103 -4.51 -11.38 12.61
C TYR A 103 -3.08 -10.84 12.79
N LEU A 104 -2.92 -9.57 13.16
CA LEU A 104 -1.61 -8.98 13.43
C LEU A 104 -0.89 -9.71 14.57
N LYS A 105 -1.60 -10.03 15.66
CA LYS A 105 -1.01 -10.81 16.75
C LYS A 105 -0.53 -12.18 16.30
N ALA A 106 -1.30 -12.85 15.46
CA ALA A 106 -0.91 -14.15 14.90
C ALA A 106 0.37 -14.04 14.06
N ILE A 107 0.45 -13.03 13.19
CA ILE A 107 1.67 -12.78 12.37
C ILE A 107 2.90 -12.55 13.27
N LEU A 108 2.77 -11.71 14.30
CA LEU A 108 3.88 -11.37 15.18
C LEU A 108 4.29 -12.53 16.12
N ALA A 109 3.36 -13.40 16.45
CA ALA A 109 3.63 -14.58 17.29
C ALA A 109 4.29 -15.74 16.50
N TYR A 110 4.30 -15.66 15.19
CA TYR A 110 4.91 -16.70 14.35
C TYR A 110 6.42 -16.75 14.56
N LYS A 111 6.90 -17.92 14.97
CA LYS A 111 8.34 -18.23 15.07
C LYS A 111 8.69 -19.13 13.89
N GLU A 112 9.78 -18.81 13.22
CA GLU A 112 10.38 -19.69 12.20
C GLU A 112 10.89 -20.98 12.80
#